data_94a9b98b88f9a60bce2dbc89e3256220
#
_entry.id   94a9b98b88f9a60bce2dbc89e3256220
#
_cell.length_a   1.000
_cell.length_b   1.000
_cell.length_c   1.000
_cell.angle_alpha   90.00
_cell.angle_beta   90.00
_cell.angle_gamma   90.00
#
_symmetry.space_group_name_H-M   'P 1'
#
loop_
_entity.id
_entity.type
_entity.pdbx_description
1 polymer ?
#
loop_
_entity_poly.entity_id
_entity_poly.type
_entity_poly.pdbx_seq_one_letter_code
_entity_poly.pdbx_strand_id
1 'polypeptide(L)'
;MVQTMNALTPLPLLRLMFQTPASLPLLAGERLARIRLARTPRVGPVTFHEMLGHYGSAEAALDALPELARTARLDTRAISAAQIQREAAVLAEIGGRFLVIGDDDYPALLARPSVAVVGARNASVNGRRLAAQFAAELGRAGQVITSGLARGIDAAAHEAALSTGTVAVLAGGIDIVYPPEHEGLYRAIAEHGAIVSEAPLGTRPQARHFPRRNRIVSGLSAGVLVVEAALQSGSLITARQAAEQGREVFAIPGSPLDPRARGANRLIRDGAHLVEETPEILAHLGATPAPPLPPVVASVAGPVAAVKATPQQIDNTAQSTPNTWRESVIACLGPAPTKVDEVVRRCHVSAADVAALLLELELAGRLERHRGNSVSLI
;
A
#
# COMPACT_ATOMS: atom_id res chain seq x y z
N MET A 1 5.62 -1.28 3.46
CA MET A 1 6.83 -2.07 3.16
C MET A 1 6.54 -2.94 1.95
N VAL A 2 7.44 -3.02 1.02
CA VAL A 2 7.27 -3.70 -0.26
C VAL A 2 8.51 -4.52 -0.58
N GLN A 3 8.34 -5.71 -1.14
CA GLN A 3 9.42 -6.54 -1.68
C GLN A 3 9.60 -6.23 -3.16
N THR A 4 10.83 -6.07 -3.63
CA THR A 4 11.12 -5.82 -5.04
C THR A 4 12.16 -6.80 -5.58
N MET A 5 11.99 -7.15 -6.84
CA MET A 5 13.04 -7.66 -7.70
C MET A 5 13.44 -6.56 -8.70
N ASN A 6 14.70 -6.24 -8.77
CA ASN A 6 15.22 -5.20 -9.66
C ASN A 6 16.15 -5.83 -10.70
N ALA A 7 15.92 -5.52 -11.96
CA ALA A 7 16.61 -6.11 -13.09
C ALA A 7 17.84 -5.29 -13.52
N LEU A 8 18.77 -5.08 -12.63
CA LEU A 8 20.10 -4.61 -13.02
C LEU A 8 21.14 -5.67 -12.62
N THR A 9 20.97 -6.90 -13.11
CA THR A 9 22.04 -7.91 -13.09
C THR A 9 22.43 -8.20 -14.54
N PRO A 10 23.68 -8.00 -14.95
CA PRO A 10 24.14 -8.31 -16.31
C PRO A 10 24.04 -9.81 -16.58
N LEU A 11 23.86 -10.11 -17.87
CA LEU A 11 23.75 -11.43 -18.49
C LEU A 11 24.58 -12.54 -17.83
N PRO A 12 24.10 -13.81 -17.83
CA PRO A 12 24.67 -14.93 -17.08
C PRO A 12 26.08 -15.37 -17.50
N LEU A 13 26.66 -14.83 -18.56
CA LEU A 13 28.01 -15.19 -19.05
C LEU A 13 29.18 -14.48 -18.35
N LEU A 14 28.92 -13.42 -17.57
CA LEU A 14 29.97 -12.73 -16.79
C LEU A 14 30.04 -13.18 -15.32
N ARG A 15 29.23 -14.13 -14.92
CA ARG A 15 29.13 -14.62 -13.52
C ARG A 15 30.20 -15.61 -13.10
N LEU A 16 31.16 -15.93 -13.99
CA LEU A 16 32.18 -16.92 -13.69
C LEU A 16 33.52 -16.36 -13.17
N MET A 17 33.64 -15.06 -12.99
CA MET A 17 34.83 -14.48 -12.38
C MET A 17 34.46 -13.53 -11.24
N PHE A 18 34.66 -14.05 -10.01
CA PHE A 18 34.87 -13.27 -8.78
C PHE A 18 33.72 -12.39 -8.34
N GLN A 19 32.83 -12.92 -7.52
CA GLN A 19 32.45 -12.26 -6.27
C GLN A 19 31.78 -13.29 -5.36
N THR A 20 32.43 -13.59 -4.25
CA THR A 20 31.75 -13.99 -3.01
C THR A 20 30.55 -13.10 -2.86
N PRO A 21 29.32 -13.60 -2.59
CA PRO A 21 28.20 -12.73 -2.34
C PRO A 21 28.62 -11.80 -1.19
N ALA A 22 28.76 -10.52 -1.50
CA ALA A 22 28.95 -9.52 -0.46
C ALA A 22 27.83 -9.78 0.55
N SER A 23 28.16 -10.05 1.79
CA SER A 23 27.19 -10.30 2.83
C SER A 23 26.24 -9.10 2.84
N LEU A 24 24.98 -9.34 2.43
CA LEU A 24 23.96 -8.30 2.46
C LEU A 24 23.97 -7.68 3.86
N PRO A 25 23.95 -6.34 3.98
CA PRO A 25 23.91 -5.70 5.29
C PRO A 25 22.71 -6.26 6.05
N LEU A 26 22.97 -6.75 7.25
CA LEU A 26 21.93 -7.26 8.14
C LEU A 26 20.92 -6.15 8.38
N LEU A 27 19.64 -6.49 8.27
CA LEU A 27 18.57 -5.57 8.65
C LEU A 27 18.70 -5.28 10.15
N ALA A 28 18.73 -4.03 10.53
CA ALA A 28 18.93 -3.61 11.93
C ALA A 28 18.05 -2.40 12.28
N GLY A 29 17.93 -2.13 13.57
CA GLY A 29 17.27 -0.94 14.11
C GLY A 29 15.84 -0.76 13.62
N GLU A 30 15.46 0.48 13.45
CA GLU A 30 14.11 0.89 13.03
C GLU A 30 13.68 0.25 11.68
N ARG A 31 14.62 0.04 10.73
CA ARG A 31 14.31 -0.63 9.46
C ARG A 31 13.80 -2.05 9.67
N LEU A 32 14.49 -2.83 10.50
CA LEU A 32 14.07 -4.19 10.86
C LEU A 32 12.76 -4.16 11.65
N ALA A 33 12.61 -3.22 12.56
CA ALA A 33 11.40 -3.06 13.37
C ALA A 33 10.16 -2.76 12.48
N ARG A 34 10.29 -1.86 11.51
CA ARG A 34 9.21 -1.57 10.54
C ARG A 34 8.79 -2.82 9.75
N ILE A 35 9.75 -3.63 9.32
CA ILE A 35 9.47 -4.87 8.62
C ILE A 35 8.75 -5.86 9.55
N ARG A 36 9.24 -6.04 10.77
CA ARG A 36 8.62 -6.92 11.77
C ARG A 36 7.20 -6.47 12.08
N LEU A 37 6.98 -5.18 12.32
CA LEU A 37 5.67 -4.63 12.62
C LEU A 37 4.68 -4.86 11.46
N ALA A 38 5.09 -4.56 10.22
CA ALA A 38 4.27 -4.76 9.03
C ALA A 38 3.95 -6.25 8.72
N ARG A 39 4.80 -7.17 9.17
CA ARG A 39 4.59 -8.63 9.05
C ARG A 39 3.81 -9.21 10.22
N THR A 40 3.59 -8.46 11.28
CA THR A 40 2.87 -8.92 12.47
C THR A 40 1.40 -9.20 12.12
N PRO A 41 0.87 -10.37 12.48
CA PRO A 41 -0.54 -10.68 12.27
C PRO A 41 -1.44 -9.58 12.86
N ARG A 42 -2.53 -9.25 12.15
CA ARG A 42 -3.50 -8.20 12.51
C ARG A 42 -2.99 -6.75 12.44
N VAL A 43 -1.72 -6.52 12.19
CA VAL A 43 -1.20 -5.18 11.87
C VAL A 43 -1.40 -4.93 10.38
N GLY A 44 -2.49 -4.24 10.04
CA GLY A 44 -2.77 -3.78 8.69
C GLY A 44 -2.11 -2.43 8.40
N PRO A 45 -2.24 -1.89 7.17
CA PRO A 45 -1.63 -0.60 6.83
C PRO A 45 -2.08 0.56 7.73
N VAL A 46 -3.35 0.63 8.07
CA VAL A 46 -3.89 1.67 8.95
C VAL A 46 -3.30 1.54 10.34
N THR A 47 -3.42 0.37 10.95
CA THR A 47 -2.86 0.07 12.27
C THR A 47 -1.35 0.32 12.33
N PHE A 48 -0.61 -0.03 11.25
CA PHE A 48 0.83 0.25 11.15
C PHE A 48 1.14 1.75 11.28
N HIS A 49 0.43 2.60 10.54
CA HIS A 49 0.63 4.04 10.59
C HIS A 49 0.17 4.65 11.91
N GLU A 50 -0.93 4.18 12.48
CA GLU A 50 -1.40 4.61 13.80
C GLU A 50 -0.40 4.26 14.90
N MET A 51 0.15 3.04 14.88
CA MET A 51 1.19 2.65 15.84
C MET A 51 2.44 3.51 15.70
N LEU A 52 2.90 3.78 14.47
CA LEU A 52 4.03 4.69 14.26
C LEU A 52 3.72 6.11 14.75
N GLY A 53 2.52 6.62 14.48
CA GLY A 53 2.10 7.95 14.95
C GLY A 53 1.98 8.04 16.46
N HIS A 54 1.53 6.97 17.13
CA HIS A 54 1.33 6.94 18.57
C HIS A 54 2.63 6.72 19.36
N TYR A 55 3.47 5.77 18.90
CA TYR A 55 4.71 5.39 19.60
C TYR A 55 5.96 6.09 19.07
N GLY A 56 5.87 6.81 17.95
CA GLY A 56 6.97 7.55 17.32
C GLY A 56 7.94 6.70 16.52
N SER A 57 8.06 5.39 16.81
CA SER A 57 8.93 4.47 16.08
C SER A 57 8.34 3.06 16.03
N ALA A 58 8.79 2.24 15.08
CA ALA A 58 8.38 0.84 15.01
C ALA A 58 9.03 0.00 16.12
N GLU A 59 10.19 0.36 16.60
CA GLU A 59 10.81 -0.29 17.75
C GLU A 59 9.93 -0.11 19.00
N ALA A 60 9.56 1.13 19.33
CA ALA A 60 8.68 1.42 20.47
C ALA A 60 7.28 0.78 20.30
N ALA A 61 6.74 0.75 19.09
CA ALA A 61 5.48 0.07 18.78
C ALA A 61 5.55 -1.45 19.02
N LEU A 62 6.67 -2.09 18.66
CA LEU A 62 6.89 -3.52 18.90
C LEU A 62 7.06 -3.83 20.39
N ASP A 63 7.70 -2.95 21.14
CA ASP A 63 7.86 -3.09 22.59
C ASP A 63 6.51 -2.96 23.33
N ALA A 64 5.61 -2.10 22.85
CA ALA A 64 4.27 -1.94 23.40
C ALA A 64 3.31 -3.06 22.99
N LEU A 65 3.58 -3.78 21.89
CA LEU A 65 2.66 -4.78 21.32
C LEU A 65 2.25 -5.90 22.28
N PRO A 66 3.13 -6.48 23.15
CA PRO A 66 2.72 -7.52 24.10
C PRO A 66 1.66 -7.04 25.08
N GLU A 67 1.77 -5.81 25.57
CA GLU A 67 0.81 -5.23 26.50
C GLU A 67 -0.52 -4.92 25.79
N LEU A 68 -0.47 -4.36 24.59
CA LEU A 68 -1.65 -4.16 23.74
C LEU A 68 -2.38 -5.48 23.47
N ALA A 69 -1.63 -6.52 23.09
CA ALA A 69 -2.20 -7.85 22.85
C ALA A 69 -2.84 -8.44 24.11
N ARG A 70 -2.21 -8.28 25.28
CA ARG A 70 -2.75 -8.73 26.56
C ARG A 70 -4.05 -8.00 26.93
N THR A 71 -4.05 -6.67 26.78
CA THR A 71 -5.22 -5.83 27.09
C THR A 71 -6.39 -6.14 26.14
N ALA A 72 -6.12 -6.33 24.86
CA ALA A 72 -7.10 -6.67 23.84
C ALA A 72 -7.48 -8.18 23.84
N ARG A 73 -6.88 -8.99 24.71
CA ARG A 73 -7.05 -10.46 24.79
C ARG A 73 -6.75 -11.16 23.46
N LEU A 74 -5.68 -10.72 22.79
CA LEU A 74 -5.26 -11.24 21.50
C LEU A 74 -4.08 -12.18 21.64
N ASP A 75 -4.09 -13.28 20.90
CA ASP A 75 -2.89 -14.08 20.64
C ASP A 75 -2.16 -13.49 19.41
N THR A 76 -1.59 -12.30 19.59
CA THR A 76 -0.79 -11.62 18.56
C THR A 76 0.63 -11.44 19.07
N ARG A 77 1.59 -11.99 18.31
CA ARG A 77 3.00 -11.85 18.60
C ARG A 77 3.73 -11.27 17.40
N ALA A 78 4.65 -10.35 17.68
CA ALA A 78 5.53 -9.82 16.65
C ALA A 78 6.36 -10.95 16.02
N ILE A 79 6.54 -10.88 14.70
CA ILE A 79 7.45 -11.78 14.00
C ILE A 79 8.87 -11.54 14.52
N SER A 80 9.62 -12.62 14.76
CA SER A 80 10.98 -12.52 15.28
C SER A 80 11.96 -11.92 14.26
N ALA A 81 12.99 -11.22 14.74
CA ALA A 81 14.05 -10.71 13.88
C ALA A 81 14.70 -11.82 13.04
N ALA A 82 14.92 -12.99 13.63
CA ALA A 82 15.50 -14.13 12.94
C ALA A 82 14.64 -14.63 11.76
N GLN A 83 13.30 -14.55 11.85
CA GLN A 83 12.42 -14.92 10.73
C GLN A 83 12.56 -13.92 9.58
N ILE A 84 12.61 -12.62 9.87
CA ILE A 84 12.79 -11.59 8.83
C ILE A 84 14.18 -11.69 8.19
N GLN A 85 15.24 -11.96 8.97
CA GLN A 85 16.57 -12.14 8.42
C GLN A 85 16.63 -13.37 7.49
N ARG A 86 15.97 -14.48 7.83
CA ARG A 86 15.86 -15.63 6.93
C ARG A 86 15.10 -15.29 5.64
N GLU A 87 13.99 -14.58 5.74
CA GLU A 87 13.24 -14.11 4.56
C GLU A 87 14.10 -13.20 3.69
N ALA A 88 14.89 -12.30 4.29
CA ALA A 88 15.81 -11.43 3.58
C ALA A 88 16.90 -12.21 2.83
N ALA A 89 17.45 -13.27 3.44
CA ALA A 89 18.44 -14.11 2.80
C ALA A 89 17.86 -14.84 1.57
N VAL A 90 16.68 -15.44 1.69
CA VAL A 90 16.01 -16.09 0.55
C VAL A 90 15.64 -15.08 -0.54
N LEU A 91 15.17 -13.87 -0.17
CA LEU A 91 14.94 -12.79 -1.14
C LEU A 91 16.19 -12.45 -1.94
N ALA A 92 17.34 -12.38 -1.26
CA ALA A 92 18.60 -12.08 -1.92
C ALA A 92 19.03 -13.15 -2.92
N GLU A 93 18.78 -14.43 -2.62
CA GLU A 93 19.09 -15.55 -3.55
C GLU A 93 18.33 -15.42 -4.87
N ILE A 94 17.12 -14.85 -4.84
CA ILE A 94 16.30 -14.56 -6.04
C ILE A 94 16.50 -13.15 -6.61
N GLY A 95 17.51 -12.39 -6.13
CA GLY A 95 17.80 -11.04 -6.57
C GLY A 95 16.83 -9.97 -6.01
N GLY A 96 16.06 -10.31 -4.99
CA GLY A 96 15.11 -9.43 -4.34
C GLY A 96 15.65 -8.81 -3.04
N ARG A 97 14.94 -7.82 -2.53
CA ARG A 97 15.23 -7.21 -1.23
C ARG A 97 13.98 -6.60 -0.59
N PHE A 98 14.05 -6.36 0.71
CA PHE A 98 13.07 -5.51 1.37
C PHE A 98 13.29 -4.04 0.99
N LEU A 99 12.19 -3.33 0.79
CA LEU A 99 12.17 -1.87 0.65
C LEU A 99 11.37 -1.25 1.79
N VAL A 100 11.95 -0.26 2.41
CA VAL A 100 11.28 0.60 3.38
C VAL A 100 11.36 2.03 2.85
N ILE A 101 10.28 2.79 2.96
CA ILE A 101 10.28 4.20 2.55
C ILE A 101 11.33 4.94 3.38
N GLY A 102 12.22 5.65 2.68
CA GLY A 102 13.35 6.35 3.28
C GLY A 102 14.67 5.57 3.24
N ASP A 103 14.69 4.36 2.67
CA ASP A 103 15.94 3.65 2.40
C ASP A 103 16.77 4.43 1.35
N ASP A 104 18.08 4.56 1.59
CA ASP A 104 19.01 5.24 0.66
C ASP A 104 19.09 4.53 -0.70
N ASP A 105 18.82 3.22 -0.70
CA ASP A 105 18.83 2.37 -1.89
C ASP A 105 17.44 2.20 -2.53
N TYR A 106 16.50 3.14 -2.27
CA TYR A 106 15.18 3.07 -2.87
C TYR A 106 15.27 3.13 -4.41
N PRO A 107 14.64 2.18 -5.14
CA PRO A 107 14.82 2.10 -6.60
C PRO A 107 14.38 3.38 -7.31
N ALA A 108 15.26 3.95 -8.13
CA ALA A 108 14.97 5.16 -8.90
C ALA A 108 13.71 5.02 -9.77
N LEU A 109 13.42 3.81 -10.27
CA LEU A 109 12.21 3.54 -11.05
C LEU A 109 10.93 3.80 -10.24
N LEU A 110 10.93 3.42 -8.95
CA LEU A 110 9.77 3.64 -8.06
C LEU A 110 9.63 5.09 -7.59
N ALA A 111 10.69 5.88 -7.73
CA ALA A 111 10.69 7.31 -7.43
C ALA A 111 10.25 8.18 -8.63
N ARG A 112 10.20 7.61 -9.84
CA ARG A 112 9.72 8.33 -11.04
C ARG A 112 8.21 8.52 -11.01
N PRO A 113 7.69 9.58 -11.66
CA PRO A 113 6.26 9.74 -11.89
C PRO A 113 5.68 8.50 -12.57
N SER A 114 4.55 8.00 -12.09
CA SER A 114 3.93 6.81 -12.66
C SER A 114 2.42 6.95 -12.85
N VAL A 115 1.90 6.22 -13.83
CA VAL A 115 0.46 6.08 -14.10
C VAL A 115 0.09 4.61 -14.01
N ALA A 116 -0.95 4.31 -13.24
CA ALA A 116 -1.49 2.96 -13.22
C ALA A 116 -2.40 2.75 -14.43
N VAL A 117 -2.21 1.64 -15.16
CA VAL A 117 -3.10 1.22 -16.25
C VAL A 117 -3.76 -0.08 -15.83
N VAL A 118 -5.09 -0.04 -15.65
CA VAL A 118 -5.86 -1.19 -15.12
C VAL A 118 -7.14 -1.41 -15.91
N GLY A 119 -7.71 -2.62 -15.80
CA GLY A 119 -8.96 -2.88 -16.48
C GLY A 119 -9.43 -4.33 -16.42
N ALA A 120 -10.22 -4.71 -17.40
CA ALA A 120 -10.82 -6.02 -17.51
C ALA A 120 -9.78 -7.13 -17.72
N ARG A 121 -9.92 -8.25 -17.00
CA ARG A 121 -9.12 -9.46 -17.21
C ARG A 121 -9.49 -10.15 -18.52
N ASN A 122 -10.77 -10.11 -18.88
CA ASN A 122 -11.29 -10.56 -20.19
C ASN A 122 -11.51 -9.34 -21.09
N ALA A 123 -10.41 -8.65 -21.41
CA ALA A 123 -10.43 -7.46 -22.25
C ALA A 123 -10.70 -7.78 -23.72
N SER A 124 -11.38 -6.86 -24.41
CA SER A 124 -11.54 -6.92 -25.86
C SER A 124 -10.18 -6.76 -26.56
N VAL A 125 -10.15 -7.09 -27.84
CA VAL A 125 -8.98 -6.82 -28.69
C VAL A 125 -8.67 -5.31 -28.72
N ASN A 126 -9.70 -4.47 -28.84
CA ASN A 126 -9.56 -3.02 -28.81
C ASN A 126 -9.09 -2.51 -27.44
N GLY A 127 -9.64 -3.04 -26.35
CA GLY A 127 -9.21 -2.68 -25.01
C GLY A 127 -7.73 -2.97 -24.76
N ARG A 128 -7.24 -4.15 -25.16
CA ARG A 128 -5.81 -4.48 -25.08
C ARG A 128 -4.95 -3.56 -25.95
N ARG A 129 -5.42 -3.23 -27.17
CA ARG A 129 -4.73 -2.31 -28.07
C ARG A 129 -4.62 -0.90 -27.45
N LEU A 130 -5.74 -0.38 -26.91
CA LEU A 130 -5.74 0.91 -26.21
C LEU A 130 -4.82 0.90 -24.99
N ALA A 131 -4.86 -0.14 -24.15
CA ALA A 131 -3.96 -0.27 -23.01
C ALA A 131 -2.49 -0.23 -23.42
N ALA A 132 -2.12 -0.96 -24.47
CA ALA A 132 -0.77 -0.96 -25.02
C ALA A 132 -0.38 0.41 -25.59
N GLN A 133 -1.28 1.06 -26.32
CA GLN A 133 -1.04 2.38 -26.90
C GLN A 133 -0.80 3.43 -25.81
N PHE A 134 -1.72 3.58 -24.85
CA PHE A 134 -1.57 4.52 -23.75
C PHE A 134 -0.32 4.24 -22.92
N ALA A 135 -0.05 2.96 -22.59
CA ALA A 135 1.14 2.59 -21.83
C ALA A 135 2.45 2.97 -22.56
N ALA A 136 2.53 2.70 -23.88
CA ALA A 136 3.70 3.06 -24.69
C ALA A 136 3.88 4.59 -24.82
N GLU A 137 2.79 5.33 -25.00
CA GLU A 137 2.82 6.78 -25.14
C GLU A 137 3.16 7.47 -23.81
N LEU A 138 2.55 7.06 -22.69
CA LEU A 138 2.88 7.51 -21.34
C LEU A 138 4.35 7.19 -21.01
N GLY A 139 4.81 5.97 -21.35
CA GLY A 139 6.19 5.56 -21.15
C GLY A 139 7.18 6.44 -21.92
N ARG A 140 6.90 6.77 -23.19
CA ARG A 140 7.70 7.70 -24.00
C ARG A 140 7.70 9.13 -23.44
N ALA A 141 6.62 9.51 -22.76
CA ALA A 141 6.52 10.79 -22.05
C ALA A 141 7.21 10.77 -20.67
N GLY A 142 7.94 9.70 -20.33
CA GLY A 142 8.71 9.61 -19.09
C GLY A 142 7.96 9.04 -17.88
N GLN A 143 6.68 8.65 -18.05
CA GLN A 143 5.91 8.01 -16.98
C GLN A 143 6.28 6.54 -16.84
N VAL A 144 6.33 6.04 -15.61
CA VAL A 144 6.41 4.59 -15.33
C VAL A 144 5.00 4.00 -15.37
N ILE A 145 4.85 2.84 -15.97
CA ILE A 145 3.55 2.17 -16.00
C ILE A 145 3.45 1.19 -14.83
N THR A 146 2.51 1.45 -13.93
CA THR A 146 2.23 0.56 -12.80
C THR A 146 0.99 -0.26 -13.08
N SER A 147 1.02 -1.58 -12.83
CA SER A 147 -0.16 -2.42 -12.95
C SER A 147 -0.04 -3.69 -12.10
N GLY A 148 -1.02 -4.58 -12.23
CA GLY A 148 -1.17 -5.72 -11.33
C GLY A 148 -0.81 -7.07 -11.92
N LEU A 149 -0.20 -7.14 -13.09
CA LEU A 149 0.15 -8.38 -13.78
C LEU A 149 -1.05 -9.33 -14.00
N ALA A 150 -2.29 -8.81 -14.01
CA ALA A 150 -3.47 -9.59 -14.34
C ALA A 150 -3.56 -9.83 -15.86
N ARG A 151 -4.40 -10.80 -16.26
CA ARG A 151 -4.74 -10.99 -17.66
C ARG A 151 -5.34 -9.72 -18.27
N GLY A 152 -5.32 -9.59 -19.57
CA GLY A 152 -6.02 -8.56 -20.33
C GLY A 152 -5.31 -7.21 -20.29
N ILE A 153 -5.92 -6.19 -19.71
CA ILE A 153 -5.41 -4.81 -19.74
C ILE A 153 -4.06 -4.70 -19.07
N ASP A 154 -3.90 -5.28 -17.88
CA ASP A 154 -2.65 -5.19 -17.10
C ASP A 154 -1.45 -5.76 -17.88
N ALA A 155 -1.62 -6.96 -18.47
CA ALA A 155 -0.57 -7.59 -19.26
C ALA A 155 -0.20 -6.76 -20.49
N ALA A 156 -1.19 -6.29 -21.26
CA ALA A 156 -0.96 -5.46 -22.45
C ALA A 156 -0.23 -4.15 -22.12
N ALA A 157 -0.55 -3.55 -20.97
CA ALA A 157 0.13 -2.35 -20.50
C ALA A 157 1.58 -2.62 -20.11
N HIS A 158 1.85 -3.72 -19.38
CA HIS A 158 3.21 -4.10 -19.01
C HIS A 158 4.07 -4.41 -20.24
N GLU A 159 3.58 -5.22 -21.18
CA GLU A 159 4.27 -5.58 -22.41
C GLU A 159 4.71 -4.35 -23.20
N ALA A 160 3.80 -3.37 -23.35
CA ALA A 160 4.07 -2.15 -24.08
C ALA A 160 5.04 -1.18 -23.39
N ALA A 161 5.20 -1.30 -22.08
CA ALA A 161 6.04 -0.42 -21.26
C ALA A 161 7.39 -1.03 -20.85
N LEU A 162 7.73 -2.26 -21.29
CA LEU A 162 8.99 -2.92 -20.93
C LEU A 162 10.22 -2.07 -21.24
N SER A 163 10.24 -1.38 -22.39
CA SER A 163 11.38 -0.56 -22.79
C SER A 163 11.47 0.80 -22.14
N THR A 164 10.40 1.30 -21.52
CA THR A 164 10.33 2.64 -20.93
C THR A 164 10.31 2.62 -19.40
N GLY A 165 9.89 1.51 -18.82
CA GLY A 165 9.81 1.25 -17.39
C GLY A 165 8.42 0.88 -16.93
N THR A 166 8.33 -0.26 -16.26
CA THR A 166 7.07 -0.76 -15.71
C THR A 166 7.26 -1.38 -14.32
N VAL A 167 6.22 -1.26 -13.49
CA VAL A 167 6.19 -1.81 -12.12
C VAL A 167 4.99 -2.74 -11.99
N ALA A 168 5.27 -4.02 -11.76
CA ALA A 168 4.24 -5.00 -11.47
C ALA A 168 4.06 -5.15 -9.96
N VAL A 169 2.85 -4.91 -9.47
CA VAL A 169 2.50 -5.15 -8.06
C VAL A 169 1.80 -6.50 -7.95
N LEU A 170 2.29 -7.39 -7.09
CA LEU A 170 1.73 -8.74 -6.95
C LEU A 170 0.79 -8.84 -5.75
N ALA A 171 -0.20 -9.76 -5.85
CA ALA A 171 -1.12 -10.06 -4.76
C ALA A 171 -0.65 -11.21 -3.85
N GLY A 172 0.34 -11.98 -4.29
CA GLY A 172 1.02 -13.04 -3.55
C GLY A 172 2.47 -12.70 -3.26
N GLY A 173 3.22 -13.67 -2.73
CA GLY A 173 4.68 -13.56 -2.58
C GLY A 173 5.36 -13.26 -3.92
N ILE A 174 6.47 -12.56 -3.84
CA ILE A 174 7.21 -12.16 -5.05
C ILE A 174 7.77 -13.36 -5.82
N ASP A 175 7.92 -14.47 -5.15
CA ASP A 175 8.36 -15.78 -5.67
C ASP A 175 7.23 -16.58 -6.32
N ILE A 176 5.99 -16.12 -6.28
CA ILE A 176 4.82 -16.82 -6.82
C ILE A 176 4.25 -16.08 -8.02
N VAL A 177 4.53 -16.60 -9.21
CA VAL A 177 3.98 -16.05 -10.46
C VAL A 177 2.49 -16.37 -10.59
N TYR A 178 1.68 -15.32 -10.72
CA TYR A 178 0.25 -15.44 -10.93
C TYR A 178 -0.29 -14.34 -11.87
N PRO A 179 -1.03 -14.68 -12.91
CA PRO A 179 -1.36 -16.05 -13.35
C PRO A 179 -0.14 -16.78 -13.96
N PRO A 180 -0.10 -18.13 -13.93
CA PRO A 180 1.08 -18.89 -14.38
C PRO A 180 1.50 -18.64 -15.83
N GLU A 181 0.53 -18.35 -16.72
CA GLU A 181 0.79 -18.03 -18.12
C GLU A 181 1.59 -16.74 -18.32
N HIS A 182 1.71 -15.88 -17.31
CA HIS A 182 2.50 -14.65 -17.36
C HIS A 182 3.95 -14.83 -16.87
N GLU A 183 4.44 -16.07 -16.75
CA GLU A 183 5.83 -16.30 -16.31
C GLU A 183 6.84 -15.61 -17.21
N GLY A 184 6.66 -15.64 -18.53
CA GLY A 184 7.52 -14.93 -19.48
C GLY A 184 7.50 -13.42 -19.28
N LEU A 185 6.31 -12.84 -19.11
CA LEU A 185 6.14 -11.41 -18.85
C LEU A 185 6.70 -11.04 -17.47
N TYR A 186 6.50 -11.88 -16.46
CA TYR A 186 7.08 -11.69 -15.13
C TYR A 186 8.61 -11.57 -15.20
N ARG A 187 9.28 -12.48 -15.91
CA ARG A 187 10.73 -12.45 -16.08
C ARG A 187 11.19 -11.20 -16.84
N ALA A 188 10.49 -10.84 -17.93
CA ALA A 188 10.79 -9.62 -18.67
C ALA A 188 10.66 -8.35 -17.82
N ILE A 189 9.63 -8.28 -16.95
CA ILE A 189 9.49 -7.17 -16.01
C ILE A 189 10.60 -7.19 -14.94
N ALA A 190 10.98 -8.38 -14.45
CA ALA A 190 12.09 -8.48 -13.52
C ALA A 190 13.43 -8.03 -14.12
N GLU A 191 13.61 -8.15 -15.43
CA GLU A 191 14.81 -7.72 -16.14
C GLU A 191 14.81 -6.22 -16.49
N HIS A 192 13.67 -5.66 -16.88
CA HIS A 192 13.59 -4.31 -17.47
C HIS A 192 12.81 -3.30 -16.61
N GLY A 193 12.21 -3.74 -15.53
CA GLY A 193 11.33 -2.95 -14.68
C GLY A 193 11.53 -3.25 -13.20
N ALA A 194 10.42 -3.36 -12.49
CA ALA A 194 10.42 -3.79 -11.10
C ALA A 194 9.18 -4.63 -10.76
N ILE A 195 9.38 -5.63 -9.91
CA ILE A 195 8.29 -6.40 -9.32
C ILE A 195 8.23 -6.09 -7.84
N VAL A 196 7.02 -5.86 -7.34
CA VAL A 196 6.76 -5.36 -5.99
C VAL A 196 5.69 -6.22 -5.32
N SER A 197 5.93 -6.65 -4.10
CA SER A 197 4.93 -7.34 -3.28
C SER A 197 4.99 -6.93 -1.81
N GLU A 198 3.84 -6.86 -1.17
CA GLU A 198 3.71 -6.68 0.29
C GLU A 198 3.58 -8.04 1.00
N ALA A 199 3.25 -9.11 0.27
CA ALA A 199 3.03 -10.43 0.84
C ALA A 199 4.35 -11.15 1.16
N PRO A 200 4.41 -11.99 2.22
CA PRO A 200 5.57 -12.84 2.49
C PRO A 200 5.86 -13.81 1.34
N LEU A 201 7.11 -14.26 1.25
CA LEU A 201 7.51 -15.34 0.34
C LEU A 201 6.61 -16.57 0.52
N GLY A 202 6.37 -17.31 -0.55
CA GLY A 202 5.51 -18.50 -0.56
C GLY A 202 4.02 -18.22 -0.47
N THR A 203 3.59 -16.95 -0.38
CA THR A 203 2.17 -16.61 -0.28
C THR A 203 1.46 -16.82 -1.60
N ARG A 204 0.60 -17.83 -1.69
CA ARG A 204 -0.25 -18.05 -2.88
C ARG A 204 -1.37 -17.01 -2.93
N PRO A 205 -1.62 -16.37 -4.09
CA PRO A 205 -2.69 -15.39 -4.24
C PRO A 205 -4.07 -15.99 -3.96
N GLN A 206 -4.87 -15.27 -3.17
CA GLN A 206 -6.26 -15.59 -2.88
C GLN A 206 -7.14 -14.38 -3.21
N ALA A 207 -8.44 -14.57 -3.40
CA ALA A 207 -9.38 -13.51 -3.80
C ALA A 207 -9.26 -12.24 -2.93
N ARG A 208 -9.13 -12.39 -1.62
CA ARG A 208 -8.97 -11.30 -0.64
C ARG A 208 -7.66 -10.50 -0.77
N HIS A 209 -6.64 -11.05 -1.43
CA HIS A 209 -5.34 -10.40 -1.58
C HIS A 209 -5.34 -9.35 -2.69
N PHE A 210 -6.18 -9.52 -3.74
CA PHE A 210 -6.23 -8.59 -4.87
C PHE A 210 -6.71 -7.19 -4.47
N PRO A 211 -7.81 -7.00 -3.71
CA PRO A 211 -8.19 -5.67 -3.25
C PRO A 211 -7.14 -4.99 -2.37
N ARG A 212 -6.46 -5.75 -1.50
CA ARG A 212 -5.37 -5.24 -0.65
C ARG A 212 -4.19 -4.76 -1.48
N ARG A 213 -3.82 -5.50 -2.52
CA ARG A 213 -2.76 -5.14 -3.44
C ARG A 213 -3.10 -3.90 -4.27
N ASN A 214 -4.35 -3.74 -4.70
CA ASN A 214 -4.76 -2.65 -5.59
C ASN A 214 -4.46 -1.26 -4.99
N ARG A 215 -4.52 -1.09 -3.66
CA ARG A 215 -4.12 0.15 -2.99
C ARG A 215 -2.64 0.52 -3.21
N ILE A 216 -1.79 -0.47 -3.47
CA ILE A 216 -0.37 -0.23 -3.76
C ILE A 216 -0.23 0.21 -5.22
N VAL A 217 -1.00 -0.39 -6.14
CA VAL A 217 -1.04 0.04 -7.55
C VAL A 217 -1.44 1.51 -7.64
N SER A 218 -2.54 1.90 -7.01
CA SER A 218 -2.99 3.30 -6.98
C SER A 218 -2.04 4.21 -6.18
N GLY A 219 -1.52 3.73 -5.04
CA GLY A 219 -0.65 4.52 -4.17
C GLY A 219 0.72 4.86 -4.76
N LEU A 220 1.27 3.99 -5.61
CA LEU A 220 2.51 4.23 -6.34
C LEU A 220 2.34 5.20 -7.52
N SER A 221 1.10 5.50 -7.91
CA SER A 221 0.79 6.23 -9.13
C SER A 221 0.22 7.62 -8.85
N ALA A 222 0.53 8.57 -9.71
CA ALA A 222 -0.07 9.91 -9.69
C ALA A 222 -1.53 9.88 -10.15
N GLY A 223 -1.87 8.93 -11.05
CA GLY A 223 -3.22 8.71 -11.52
C GLY A 223 -3.44 7.28 -11.98
N VAL A 224 -4.71 6.90 -12.11
CA VAL A 224 -5.15 5.57 -12.53
C VAL A 224 -6.01 5.67 -13.79
N LEU A 225 -5.55 5.06 -14.88
CA LEU A 225 -6.31 4.91 -16.12
C LEU A 225 -7.07 3.59 -16.11
N VAL A 226 -8.39 3.66 -16.24
CA VAL A 226 -9.28 2.50 -16.43
C VAL A 226 -9.65 2.39 -17.90
N VAL A 227 -9.14 1.36 -18.58
CA VAL A 227 -9.35 1.16 -20.04
C VAL A 227 -10.70 0.50 -20.30
N GLU A 228 -10.94 -0.66 -19.72
CA GLU A 228 -12.22 -1.37 -19.77
C GLU A 228 -12.58 -1.90 -18.40
N ALA A 229 -13.82 -1.72 -17.98
CA ALA A 229 -14.33 -2.26 -16.72
C ALA A 229 -15.82 -2.55 -16.81
N ALA A 230 -16.23 -3.77 -16.53
CA ALA A 230 -17.62 -4.10 -16.24
C ALA A 230 -17.99 -3.54 -14.86
N LEU A 231 -19.29 -3.44 -14.53
CA LEU A 231 -19.78 -2.88 -13.27
C LEU A 231 -19.27 -3.61 -12.01
N GLN A 232 -18.88 -4.87 -12.14
CA GLN A 232 -18.34 -5.69 -11.05
C GLN A 232 -16.83 -5.92 -11.20
N SER A 233 -16.14 -5.14 -12.03
CA SER A 233 -14.70 -5.30 -12.24
C SER A 233 -13.90 -4.92 -11.00
N GLY A 234 -12.88 -5.74 -10.67
CA GLY A 234 -11.92 -5.42 -9.61
C GLY A 234 -11.10 -4.15 -9.87
N SER A 235 -10.98 -3.70 -11.14
CA SER A 235 -10.33 -2.43 -11.49
C SER A 235 -11.10 -1.21 -10.96
N LEU A 236 -12.42 -1.31 -10.76
CA LEU A 236 -13.20 -0.26 -10.11
C LEU A 236 -12.82 -0.07 -8.62
N ILE A 237 -12.33 -1.12 -7.97
CA ILE A 237 -11.79 -1.03 -6.61
C ILE A 237 -10.50 -0.20 -6.63
N THR A 238 -9.63 -0.41 -7.63
CA THR A 238 -8.39 0.38 -7.81
C THR A 238 -8.71 1.85 -8.05
N ALA A 239 -9.67 2.15 -8.93
CA ALA A 239 -10.12 3.51 -9.20
C ALA A 239 -10.66 4.21 -7.95
N ARG A 240 -11.47 3.49 -7.15
CA ARG A 240 -11.98 4.00 -5.89
C ARG A 240 -10.86 4.28 -4.89
N GLN A 241 -9.91 3.35 -4.73
CA GLN A 241 -8.77 3.53 -3.84
C GLN A 241 -7.87 4.69 -4.29
N ALA A 242 -7.72 4.91 -5.61
CA ALA A 242 -7.05 6.08 -6.16
C ALA A 242 -7.70 7.38 -5.70
N ALA A 243 -9.01 7.51 -5.87
CA ALA A 243 -9.75 8.68 -5.41
C ALA A 243 -9.64 8.89 -3.89
N GLU A 244 -9.71 7.81 -3.09
CA GLU A 244 -9.51 7.87 -1.63
C GLU A 244 -8.11 8.33 -1.23
N GLN A 245 -7.10 8.04 -2.05
CA GLN A 245 -5.71 8.44 -1.87
C GLN A 245 -5.39 9.82 -2.47
N GLY A 246 -6.40 10.54 -3.00
CA GLY A 246 -6.21 11.83 -3.67
C GLY A 246 -5.45 11.71 -4.99
N ARG A 247 -5.60 10.57 -5.71
CA ARG A 247 -5.01 10.37 -7.03
C ARG A 247 -6.04 10.64 -8.11
N GLU A 248 -5.59 11.12 -9.26
CA GLU A 248 -6.44 11.33 -10.41
C GLU A 248 -6.98 10.01 -10.95
N VAL A 249 -8.23 10.02 -11.41
CA VAL A 249 -8.87 8.86 -12.02
C VAL A 249 -9.27 9.22 -13.45
N PHE A 250 -8.75 8.46 -14.39
CA PHE A 250 -9.02 8.58 -15.81
C PHE A 250 -9.79 7.35 -16.30
N ALA A 251 -10.71 7.52 -17.23
CA ALA A 251 -11.44 6.41 -17.81
C ALA A 251 -11.67 6.62 -19.30
N ILE A 252 -11.41 5.57 -20.07
CA ILE A 252 -11.70 5.56 -21.51
C ILE A 252 -13.18 5.28 -21.71
N PRO A 253 -13.91 6.12 -22.48
CA PRO A 253 -15.32 5.90 -22.78
C PRO A 253 -15.48 4.69 -23.71
N GLY A 254 -16.63 4.05 -23.63
CA GLY A 254 -16.96 2.95 -24.53
C GLY A 254 -18.44 2.85 -24.79
N SER A 255 -18.84 1.98 -25.73
CA SER A 255 -20.22 1.80 -26.13
C SER A 255 -21.09 1.39 -24.92
N PRO A 256 -22.24 2.06 -24.70
CA PRO A 256 -23.19 1.66 -23.65
C PRO A 256 -23.74 0.24 -23.82
N LEU A 257 -23.65 -0.29 -25.06
CA LEU A 257 -24.08 -1.66 -25.39
C LEU A 257 -23.02 -2.71 -25.00
N ASP A 258 -21.77 -2.29 -24.79
CA ASP A 258 -20.71 -3.22 -24.35
C ASP A 258 -20.70 -3.32 -22.82
N PRO A 259 -20.97 -4.50 -22.23
CA PRO A 259 -20.92 -4.68 -20.77
C PRO A 259 -19.57 -4.32 -20.16
N ARG A 260 -18.45 -4.43 -20.92
CA ARG A 260 -17.09 -4.11 -20.47
C ARG A 260 -16.83 -2.62 -20.35
N ALA A 261 -17.62 -1.77 -21.02
CA ALA A 261 -17.50 -0.32 -20.95
C ALA A 261 -18.34 0.30 -19.82
N ARG A 262 -19.34 -0.42 -19.30
CA ARG A 262 -20.33 0.14 -18.38
C ARG A 262 -19.72 0.66 -17.08
N GLY A 263 -18.68 0.01 -16.56
CA GLY A 263 -17.97 0.43 -15.34
C GLY A 263 -17.10 1.67 -15.59
N ALA A 264 -16.36 1.74 -16.70
CA ALA A 264 -15.59 2.91 -17.10
C ALA A 264 -16.52 4.12 -17.34
N ASN A 265 -17.61 3.94 -18.08
CA ASN A 265 -18.62 4.99 -18.30
C ASN A 265 -19.30 5.44 -16.99
N ARG A 266 -19.43 4.55 -16.01
CA ARG A 266 -19.91 4.92 -14.68
C ARG A 266 -18.90 5.79 -13.92
N LEU A 267 -17.60 5.43 -13.95
CA LEU A 267 -16.54 6.24 -13.33
C LEU A 267 -16.54 7.66 -13.88
N ILE A 268 -16.71 7.84 -15.20
CA ILE A 268 -16.81 9.15 -15.84
C ILE A 268 -18.00 9.95 -15.28
N ARG A 269 -19.18 9.34 -15.15
CA ARG A 269 -20.35 9.98 -14.55
C ARG A 269 -20.15 10.31 -13.06
N ASP A 270 -19.34 9.52 -12.38
CA ASP A 270 -19.01 9.69 -10.96
C ASP A 270 -17.84 10.69 -10.75
N GLY A 271 -17.34 11.33 -11.83
CA GLY A 271 -16.35 12.41 -11.80
C GLY A 271 -14.93 12.04 -12.23
N ALA A 272 -14.69 10.83 -12.76
CA ALA A 272 -13.42 10.51 -13.38
C ALA A 272 -13.26 11.28 -14.71
N HIS A 273 -12.02 11.67 -15.04
CA HIS A 273 -11.72 12.35 -16.29
C HIS A 273 -11.93 11.40 -17.46
N LEU A 274 -12.80 11.79 -18.39
CA LEU A 274 -12.91 11.13 -19.68
C LEU A 274 -11.64 11.42 -20.46
N VAL A 275 -11.00 10.37 -20.99
CA VAL A 275 -9.80 10.52 -21.83
C VAL A 275 -9.90 9.64 -23.08
N GLU A 276 -9.52 10.22 -24.19
CA GLU A 276 -9.44 9.58 -25.49
C GLU A 276 -7.99 9.52 -26.00
N GLU A 277 -7.14 10.43 -25.47
CA GLU A 277 -5.74 10.57 -25.89
C GLU A 277 -4.81 10.76 -24.70
N THR A 278 -3.55 10.31 -24.83
CA THR A 278 -2.51 10.41 -23.78
C THR A 278 -2.19 11.84 -23.35
N PRO A 279 -2.16 12.86 -24.23
CA PRO A 279 -1.90 14.24 -23.81
C PRO A 279 -2.87 14.77 -22.74
N GLU A 280 -4.11 14.30 -22.74
CA GLU A 280 -5.13 14.70 -21.75
C GLU A 280 -4.73 14.23 -20.34
N ILE A 281 -4.22 13.00 -20.21
CA ILE A 281 -3.69 12.48 -18.95
C ILE A 281 -2.50 13.33 -18.49
N LEU A 282 -1.56 13.60 -19.39
CA LEU A 282 -0.34 14.36 -19.07
C LEU A 282 -0.66 15.80 -18.68
N ALA A 283 -1.65 16.42 -19.31
CA ALA A 283 -2.10 17.76 -18.96
C ALA A 283 -2.64 17.84 -17.52
N HIS A 284 -3.42 16.86 -17.10
CA HIS A 284 -3.93 16.77 -15.73
C HIS A 284 -2.80 16.50 -14.73
N LEU A 285 -1.89 15.56 -15.04
CA LEU A 285 -0.79 15.21 -14.14
C LEU A 285 0.28 16.29 -14.05
N GLY A 286 0.51 17.08 -15.11
CA GLY A 286 1.43 18.21 -15.11
C GLY A 286 1.01 19.37 -14.20
N ALA A 287 -0.28 19.49 -13.91
CA ALA A 287 -0.84 20.44 -12.95
C ALA A 287 -0.83 19.90 -11.50
N THR A 288 -0.63 18.61 -11.32
CA THR A 288 -0.61 17.96 -10.01
C THR A 288 0.83 17.90 -9.50
N PRO A 289 1.17 18.50 -8.35
CA PRO A 289 2.47 18.27 -7.73
C PRO A 289 2.68 16.76 -7.55
N ALA A 290 3.90 16.29 -7.81
CA ALA A 290 4.25 14.91 -7.49
C ALA A 290 3.75 14.62 -6.06
N PRO A 291 3.01 13.51 -5.83
CA PRO A 291 2.47 13.24 -4.51
C PRO A 291 3.61 13.29 -3.51
N PRO A 292 3.47 14.02 -2.39
CA PRO A 292 4.48 13.96 -1.36
C PRO A 292 4.63 12.50 -0.98
N LEU A 293 5.84 11.98 -1.11
CA LEU A 293 6.19 10.76 -0.38
C LEU A 293 5.68 10.98 1.04
N PRO A 294 4.98 10.02 1.66
CA PRO A 294 4.52 10.18 3.04
C PRO A 294 5.71 10.69 3.84
N PRO A 295 5.54 11.69 4.71
CA PRO A 295 6.64 12.34 5.37
C PRO A 295 7.54 11.27 5.96
N VAL A 296 8.77 11.22 5.49
CA VAL A 296 9.83 10.50 6.18
C VAL A 296 9.88 11.20 7.53
N VAL A 297 9.37 10.55 8.56
CA VAL A 297 9.61 11.00 9.91
C VAL A 297 11.11 10.83 10.08
N ALA A 298 11.85 11.87 9.72
CA ALA A 298 13.27 11.93 9.95
C ALA A 298 13.40 11.69 11.45
N SER A 299 14.04 10.59 11.81
CA SER A 299 14.51 10.39 13.18
C SER A 299 15.45 11.53 13.47
N VAL A 300 14.92 12.60 14.05
CA VAL A 300 15.74 13.64 14.63
C VAL A 300 16.33 13.01 15.88
N ALA A 301 17.47 12.35 15.72
CA ALA A 301 18.35 12.03 16.81
C ALA A 301 18.94 13.36 17.32
N GLY A 302 18.10 14.15 17.97
CA GLY A 302 18.53 15.25 18.82
C GLY A 302 18.40 14.78 20.26
N PRO A 303 19.37 15.10 21.14
CA PRO A 303 19.25 14.74 22.54
C PRO A 303 17.99 15.41 23.09
N VAL A 304 17.04 14.61 23.56
CA VAL A 304 15.88 15.09 24.28
C VAL A 304 16.42 15.69 25.57
N ALA A 305 16.61 17.00 25.58
CA ALA A 305 16.82 17.74 26.80
C ALA A 305 15.59 17.48 27.68
N ALA A 306 15.80 16.86 28.81
CA ALA A 306 14.77 16.63 29.80
C ALA A 306 14.18 17.98 30.24
N VAL A 307 13.07 18.35 29.64
CA VAL A 307 12.26 19.45 30.15
C VAL A 307 11.61 18.94 31.42
N LYS A 308 12.14 19.39 32.55
CA LYS A 308 11.48 19.25 33.84
C LYS A 308 10.13 19.98 33.74
N ALA A 309 9.09 19.23 33.57
CA ALA A 309 7.73 19.73 33.71
C ALA A 309 7.50 20.03 35.18
N THR A 310 7.40 21.30 35.50
CA THR A 310 6.85 21.78 36.79
C THR A 310 5.38 21.40 36.82
N PRO A 311 4.88 20.72 37.86
CA PRO A 311 3.46 20.39 37.93
C PRO A 311 2.64 21.67 38.15
N GLN A 312 1.96 22.13 37.14
CA GLN A 312 0.81 23.02 37.36
C GLN A 312 -0.35 22.17 37.88
N GLN A 313 -0.71 22.41 39.11
CA GLN A 313 -1.94 21.90 39.73
C GLN A 313 -3.14 22.43 38.91
N ILE A 314 -3.77 21.53 38.20
CA ILE A 314 -5.14 21.74 37.71
C ILE A 314 -6.02 20.97 38.69
N ASP A 315 -6.89 21.71 39.37
CA ASP A 315 -7.89 21.17 40.28
C ASP A 315 -8.71 20.06 39.60
N ASN A 316 -8.50 18.86 40.06
CA ASN A 316 -9.24 17.68 39.64
C ASN A 316 -10.37 17.43 40.66
N THR A 317 -11.56 17.92 40.33
CA THR A 317 -12.80 17.43 40.92
C THR A 317 -13.60 16.72 39.84
N ALA A 318 -13.21 15.47 39.52
CA ALA A 318 -14.06 14.39 39.07
C ALA A 318 -13.20 13.11 38.97
N GLN A 319 -13.13 12.40 40.08
CA GLN A 319 -12.59 11.01 40.08
C GLN A 319 -13.59 10.10 39.36
N SER A 320 -13.41 9.86 38.08
CA SER A 320 -14.00 8.71 37.41
C SER A 320 -12.98 7.56 37.45
N THR A 321 -13.40 6.44 38.02
CA THR A 321 -12.64 5.19 38.12
C THR A 321 -12.11 4.75 36.74
N PRO A 322 -10.92 4.10 36.63
CA PRO A 322 -10.22 3.80 35.36
C PRO A 322 -11.01 2.97 34.33
N ASN A 323 -12.20 2.48 34.66
CA ASN A 323 -13.00 1.60 33.79
C ASN A 323 -14.22 2.29 33.16
N THR A 324 -14.70 3.39 33.72
CA THR A 324 -15.99 4.00 33.28
C THR A 324 -15.90 4.74 31.94
N TRP A 325 -14.79 5.38 31.61
CA TRP A 325 -14.66 6.09 30.34
C TRP A 325 -14.54 5.12 29.14
N ARG A 326 -13.86 3.98 29.32
CA ARG A 326 -13.74 2.93 28.28
C ARG A 326 -15.12 2.36 27.93
N GLU A 327 -15.92 2.06 28.94
CA GLU A 327 -17.28 1.59 28.77
C GLU A 327 -18.17 2.65 28.10
N SER A 328 -18.00 3.92 28.45
CA SER A 328 -18.71 5.04 27.82
C SER A 328 -18.35 5.19 26.35
N VAL A 329 -17.09 5.07 25.97
CA VAL A 329 -16.67 5.10 24.57
C VAL A 329 -17.22 3.90 23.81
N ILE A 330 -17.17 2.68 24.37
CA ILE A 330 -17.73 1.49 23.74
C ILE A 330 -19.25 1.61 23.58
N ALA A 331 -19.95 2.17 24.57
CA ALA A 331 -21.39 2.41 24.51
C ALA A 331 -21.80 3.46 23.45
N CYS A 332 -20.90 4.39 23.10
CA CYS A 332 -21.09 5.35 22.03
C CYS A 332 -20.89 4.75 20.62
N LEU A 333 -20.29 3.56 20.54
CA LEU A 333 -20.06 2.84 19.30
C LEU A 333 -21.17 1.80 19.08
N GLY A 334 -21.69 1.75 17.88
CA GLY A 334 -22.70 0.77 17.47
C GLY A 334 -22.29 0.05 16.19
N PRO A 335 -23.14 -0.82 15.64
CA PRO A 335 -22.91 -1.44 14.34
C PRO A 335 -23.02 -0.43 13.16
N ALA A 336 -23.53 0.78 13.39
CA ALA A 336 -23.55 1.85 12.40
C ALA A 336 -22.29 2.72 12.50
N PRO A 337 -21.69 3.14 11.35
CA PRO A 337 -20.49 3.97 11.33
C PRO A 337 -20.71 5.31 12.08
N THR A 338 -19.89 5.56 13.09
CA THR A 338 -19.90 6.79 13.91
C THR A 338 -18.58 7.53 13.72
N LYS A 339 -18.61 8.85 13.58
CA LYS A 339 -17.39 9.67 13.44
C LYS A 339 -16.61 9.68 14.74
N VAL A 340 -15.28 9.47 14.66
CA VAL A 340 -14.39 9.48 15.83
C VAL A 340 -14.46 10.80 16.59
N ASP A 341 -14.54 11.94 15.88
CA ASP A 341 -14.68 13.26 16.52
C ASP A 341 -15.99 13.40 17.32
N GLU A 342 -17.04 12.68 16.92
CA GLU A 342 -18.32 12.67 17.65
C GLU A 342 -18.18 11.83 18.93
N VAL A 343 -17.46 10.72 18.87
CA VAL A 343 -17.17 9.89 20.04
C VAL A 343 -16.35 10.67 21.07
N VAL A 344 -15.29 11.37 20.63
CA VAL A 344 -14.48 12.25 21.50
C VAL A 344 -15.34 13.31 22.19
N ARG A 345 -16.20 13.99 21.43
CA ARG A 345 -17.07 15.05 21.97
C ARG A 345 -18.11 14.52 22.95
N ARG A 346 -18.71 13.34 22.66
CA ARG A 346 -19.76 12.78 23.53
C ARG A 346 -19.25 12.20 24.83
N CYS A 347 -18.08 11.58 24.78
CA CYS A 347 -17.53 10.88 25.95
C CYS A 347 -16.69 11.80 26.84
N HIS A 348 -16.40 13.03 26.42
CA HIS A 348 -15.53 13.98 27.14
C HIS A 348 -14.16 13.37 27.51
N VAL A 349 -13.65 12.50 26.66
CA VAL A 349 -12.35 11.81 26.81
C VAL A 349 -11.36 12.42 25.84
N SER A 350 -10.07 12.39 26.18
CA SER A 350 -9.04 12.93 25.28
C SER A 350 -9.03 12.18 23.95
N ALA A 351 -8.72 12.88 22.85
CA ALA A 351 -8.63 12.26 21.54
C ALA A 351 -7.56 11.14 21.52
N ALA A 352 -6.49 11.26 22.34
CA ALA A 352 -5.45 10.26 22.47
C ALA A 352 -5.97 8.98 23.13
N ASP A 353 -6.75 9.09 24.21
CA ASP A 353 -7.32 7.92 24.90
C ASP A 353 -8.37 7.21 24.03
N VAL A 354 -9.21 7.98 23.33
CA VAL A 354 -10.16 7.40 22.35
C VAL A 354 -9.41 6.68 21.25
N ALA A 355 -8.35 7.27 20.66
CA ALA A 355 -7.56 6.65 19.62
C ALA A 355 -6.89 5.34 20.10
N ALA A 356 -6.34 5.34 21.33
CA ALA A 356 -5.75 4.14 21.92
C ALA A 356 -6.79 3.02 22.10
N LEU A 357 -7.99 3.33 22.60
CA LEU A 357 -9.05 2.35 22.78
C LEU A 357 -9.59 1.83 21.43
N LEU A 358 -9.74 2.70 20.44
CA LEU A 358 -10.18 2.29 19.10
C LEU A 358 -9.13 1.36 18.45
N LEU A 359 -7.84 1.63 18.65
CA LEU A 359 -6.75 0.76 18.19
C LEU A 359 -6.80 -0.61 18.88
N GLU A 360 -7.03 -0.66 20.18
CA GLU A 360 -7.22 -1.93 20.91
C GLU A 360 -8.40 -2.73 20.37
N LEU A 361 -9.55 -2.08 20.13
CA LEU A 361 -10.75 -2.73 19.61
C LEU A 361 -10.56 -3.22 18.15
N GLU A 362 -9.82 -2.48 17.34
CA GLU A 362 -9.48 -2.87 15.97
C GLU A 362 -8.55 -4.09 15.95
N LEU A 363 -7.49 -4.06 16.75
CA LEU A 363 -6.60 -5.22 16.94
C LEU A 363 -7.36 -6.43 17.46
N ALA A 364 -8.37 -6.22 18.32
CA ALA A 364 -9.26 -7.28 18.80
C ALA A 364 -10.22 -7.81 17.74
N GLY A 365 -10.29 -7.20 16.56
CA GLY A 365 -11.25 -7.55 15.52
C GLY A 365 -12.70 -7.25 15.92
N ARG A 366 -12.90 -6.31 16.84
CA ARG A 366 -14.21 -5.87 17.35
C ARG A 366 -14.65 -4.54 16.79
N LEU A 367 -13.79 -3.90 15.99
CA LEU A 367 -14.04 -2.59 15.39
C LEU A 367 -13.69 -2.64 13.91
N GLU A 368 -14.56 -2.07 13.09
CA GLU A 368 -14.32 -1.83 11.68
C GLU A 368 -14.20 -0.32 11.42
N ARG A 369 -13.16 0.08 10.66
CA ARG A 369 -13.01 1.46 10.22
C ARG A 369 -13.67 1.70 8.88
N HIS A 370 -14.34 2.82 8.81
CA HIS A 370 -15.00 3.31 7.60
C HIS A 370 -14.38 4.62 7.13
N ARG A 371 -14.78 5.07 5.94
CA ARG A 371 -14.31 6.32 5.34
C ARG A 371 -14.72 7.54 6.18
N GLY A 372 -13.92 8.60 6.08
CA GLY A 372 -14.22 9.86 6.75
C GLY A 372 -14.02 9.81 8.26
N ASN A 373 -13.00 9.05 8.72
CA ASN A 373 -12.66 8.90 10.15
C ASN A 373 -13.85 8.39 10.98
N SER A 374 -14.56 7.38 10.45
CA SER A 374 -15.71 6.76 11.10
C SER A 374 -15.39 5.31 11.48
N VAL A 375 -16.01 4.83 12.57
CA VAL A 375 -15.80 3.50 13.13
C VAL A 375 -17.11 2.86 13.51
N SER A 376 -17.20 1.51 13.44
CA SER A 376 -18.33 0.73 13.96
C SER A 376 -17.85 -0.49 14.71
N LEU A 377 -18.64 -0.99 15.66
CA LEU A 377 -18.43 -2.30 16.27
C LEU A 377 -18.87 -3.41 15.29
N ILE A 378 -18.12 -4.51 15.31
CA ILE A 378 -18.40 -5.74 14.55
C ILE A 378 -19.20 -6.69 15.43
#